data_9bfc22101020f0c232a4ee406cde9c39
#
_entry.id   9bfc22101020f0c232a4ee406cde9c39
#
_cell.length_a   1.000
_cell.length_b   1.000
_cell.length_c   1.000
_cell.angle_alpha   90.00
_cell.angle_beta   90.00
_cell.angle_gamma   90.00
#
_symmetry.space_group_name_H-M   'P 1'
#
loop_
_entity.id
_entity.type
_entity.pdbx_description
1 polymer ?
#
loop_
_entity_poly.entity_id
_entity_poly.type
_entity_poly.pdbx_seq_one_letter_code
_entity_poly.pdbx_strand_id
1 'polypeptide(L)'
;MSLWQQFLPIVALALVWLSISQAPALGQTRPTPVRTAYSALSAGIGTLWLTHEDGHFRKHGLDSNLIYIRGGSTAVQALLAGEIQFGHLSPAPMLTAWAQGADFVWVGTTTHQMVFTLLVEPAITKGTELKGKKIGITRLGSASDLAVRTALDQFGLNAKDVTMIALGGIPEILAAMRAGAVNGGILSPPTSTAARDFGYRPLLHIPDLGKEFTFSGIAAKRSFVQSQPEIVRAYMASLTDGAKIYKEDNRAALRILRKYLRADDRTLESGYKEYDKAISSPPYPGLAGLEAVRESLLDSRPQLKNLHFKNFVDD
;
A
#
# COMPACT_ATOMS: atom_id res chain seq x y z
N MET A 1 70.57 44.44 19.47
CA MET A 1 69.28 43.75 19.58
C MET A 1 68.86 43.41 18.14
N SER A 2 68.93 42.15 17.80
CA SER A 2 68.71 41.68 16.42
C SER A 2 67.22 41.66 16.02
N LEU A 3 66.93 42.05 14.81
CA LEU A 3 65.58 42.07 14.20
C LEU A 3 64.78 40.77 14.30
N TRP A 4 65.37 39.70 14.75
CA TRP A 4 64.77 38.37 14.90
C TRP A 4 63.90 38.22 16.15
N GLN A 5 63.99 39.08 17.14
CA GLN A 5 63.20 38.99 18.34
C GLN A 5 61.81 39.63 18.28
N GLN A 6 61.52 40.37 17.18
CA GLN A 6 60.22 41.04 17.02
C GLN A 6 59.20 40.20 16.22
N PHE A 7 59.63 39.12 15.55
CA PHE A 7 58.74 38.30 14.73
C PHE A 7 58.24 37.04 15.43
N LEU A 8 58.80 36.63 16.57
CA LEU A 8 58.36 35.44 17.26
C LEU A 8 56.90 35.45 17.80
N PRO A 9 56.32 36.55 18.29
CA PRO A 9 54.95 36.54 18.78
C PRO A 9 53.88 36.47 17.67
N ILE A 10 54.20 36.92 16.46
CA ILE A 10 53.26 36.94 15.33
C ILE A 10 53.11 35.55 14.72
N VAL A 11 54.16 34.75 14.66
CA VAL A 11 54.14 33.38 14.14
C VAL A 11 53.41 32.43 15.11
N ALA A 12 53.53 32.64 16.42
CA ALA A 12 52.83 31.86 17.44
C ALA A 12 51.32 32.12 17.44
N LEU A 13 50.86 33.35 17.18
CA LEU A 13 49.42 33.66 17.05
C LEU A 13 48.82 33.11 15.76
N ALA A 14 49.57 33.05 14.66
CA ALA A 14 49.08 32.49 13.39
C ALA A 14 48.89 30.95 13.44
N LEU A 15 49.73 30.24 14.20
CA LEU A 15 49.62 28.80 14.41
C LEU A 15 48.45 28.41 15.34
N VAL A 16 48.03 29.24 16.25
CA VAL A 16 46.85 29.01 17.12
C VAL A 16 45.55 29.20 16.33
N TRP A 17 45.52 30.10 15.33
CA TRP A 17 44.34 30.30 14.50
C TRP A 17 44.10 29.20 13.44
N LEU A 18 45.14 28.42 13.05
CA LEU A 18 44.98 27.28 12.15
C LEU A 18 44.46 26.03 12.85
N SER A 19 44.51 25.96 14.18
CA SER A 19 44.07 24.78 14.95
C SER A 19 42.57 24.77 15.30
N ILE A 20 41.84 25.87 15.08
CA ILE A 20 40.42 25.98 15.45
C ILE A 20 39.44 25.66 14.29
N SER A 21 39.95 25.39 13.09
CA SER A 21 39.10 25.22 11.89
C SER A 21 38.83 23.76 11.48
N GLN A 22 39.09 22.79 12.36
CA GLN A 22 38.61 21.43 12.16
C GLN A 22 37.47 21.09 13.12
N ALA A 23 36.41 21.89 13.10
CA ALA A 23 35.12 21.34 13.51
C ALA A 23 34.85 20.15 12.55
N PRO A 24 34.60 18.92 13.09
CA PRO A 24 34.18 17.82 12.21
C PRO A 24 32.94 18.35 11.52
N ALA A 25 33.01 18.49 10.20
CA ALA A 25 31.81 18.64 9.39
C ALA A 25 30.92 17.49 9.82
N LEU A 26 29.81 17.77 10.51
CA LEU A 26 28.74 16.83 10.74
C LEU A 26 28.34 16.36 9.35
N GLY A 27 28.97 15.27 8.91
CA GLY A 27 28.71 14.68 7.62
C GLY A 27 27.22 14.39 7.59
N GLN A 28 26.48 15.16 6.82
CA GLN A 28 25.10 14.80 6.49
C GLN A 28 25.20 13.42 5.86
N THR A 29 24.90 12.40 6.66
CA THR A 29 24.81 11.03 6.16
C THR A 29 23.81 11.06 5.01
N ARG A 30 24.26 10.67 3.81
CA ARG A 30 23.35 10.64 2.65
C ARG A 30 22.17 9.75 3.00
N PRO A 31 20.92 10.19 2.74
CA PRO A 31 19.75 9.37 3.02
C PRO A 31 19.89 8.01 2.35
N THR A 32 19.52 6.96 3.08
CA THR A 32 19.60 5.58 2.57
C THR A 32 18.52 5.35 1.50
N PRO A 33 18.89 4.93 0.27
CA PRO A 33 17.91 4.70 -0.78
C PRO A 33 17.03 3.48 -0.47
N VAL A 34 15.72 3.64 -0.60
CA VAL A 34 14.74 2.57 -0.45
C VAL A 34 13.73 2.60 -1.58
N ARG A 35 13.45 1.45 -2.18
CA ARG A 35 12.45 1.28 -3.24
C ARG A 35 11.21 0.63 -2.66
N THR A 36 10.06 1.28 -2.86
CA THR A 36 8.75 0.79 -2.42
C THR A 36 7.83 0.63 -3.60
N ALA A 37 7.34 -0.60 -3.83
CA ALA A 37 6.24 -0.78 -4.76
C ALA A 37 4.90 -0.55 -4.10
N TYR A 38 3.95 0.00 -4.85
CA TYR A 38 2.53 0.02 -4.51
C TYR A 38 1.71 -0.53 -5.68
N SER A 39 0.60 -1.22 -5.38
CA SER A 39 -0.08 -2.05 -6.38
C SER A 39 -1.44 -1.52 -6.83
N ALA A 40 -1.85 -0.36 -6.34
CA ALA A 40 -3.15 0.23 -6.69
C ALA A 40 -3.04 1.76 -6.87
N LEU A 41 -3.89 2.30 -7.74
CA LEU A 41 -4.19 3.73 -7.82
C LEU A 41 -5.52 3.96 -7.12
N SER A 42 -5.48 4.16 -5.80
CA SER A 42 -6.64 4.38 -4.95
C SER A 42 -6.32 5.32 -3.80
N ALA A 43 -7.34 5.92 -3.19
CA ALA A 43 -7.15 6.82 -2.06
C ALA A 43 -6.49 6.13 -0.84
N GLY A 44 -6.57 4.80 -0.73
CA GLY A 44 -5.89 4.02 0.32
C GLY A 44 -4.36 4.03 0.25
N ILE A 45 -3.77 4.45 -0.88
CA ILE A 45 -2.31 4.63 -1.02
C ILE A 45 -1.89 6.06 -0.65
N GLY A 46 -2.85 6.95 -0.41
CA GLY A 46 -2.61 8.37 -0.16
C GLY A 46 -1.63 8.64 0.99
N THR A 47 -1.65 7.82 2.04
CA THR A 47 -0.70 7.94 3.16
C THR A 47 0.74 7.73 2.71
N LEU A 48 1.02 6.73 1.86
CA LEU A 48 2.35 6.48 1.31
C LEU A 48 2.81 7.65 0.43
N TRP A 49 1.93 8.14 -0.45
CA TRP A 49 2.24 9.26 -1.33
C TRP A 49 2.51 10.54 -0.55
N LEU A 50 1.70 10.83 0.49
CA LEU A 50 1.92 11.99 1.37
C LEU A 50 3.26 11.87 2.10
N THR A 51 3.55 10.72 2.68
CA THR A 51 4.82 10.44 3.36
C THR A 51 6.03 10.75 2.46
N HIS A 52 5.94 10.36 1.18
CA HIS A 52 6.98 10.62 0.19
C HIS A 52 7.08 12.10 -0.18
N GLU A 53 5.98 12.72 -0.57
CA GLU A 53 5.94 14.08 -1.13
C GLU A 53 6.27 15.15 -0.10
N ASP A 54 5.84 14.96 1.16
CA ASP A 54 6.09 15.90 2.25
C ASP A 54 7.42 15.64 2.96
N GLY A 55 8.25 14.73 2.40
CA GLY A 55 9.62 14.52 2.83
C GLY A 55 9.77 13.77 4.15
N HIS A 56 8.73 13.08 4.65
CA HIS A 56 8.83 12.34 5.90
C HIS A 56 9.87 11.21 5.84
N PHE A 57 10.05 10.55 4.68
CA PHE A 57 11.13 9.59 4.52
C PHE A 57 12.51 10.24 4.70
N ARG A 58 12.75 11.42 4.12
CA ARG A 58 14.02 12.16 4.27
C ARG A 58 14.26 12.60 5.71
N LYS A 59 13.20 13.02 6.41
CA LYS A 59 13.27 13.38 7.83
C LYS A 59 13.80 12.23 8.69
N HIS A 60 13.50 10.98 8.30
CA HIS A 60 13.96 9.76 8.94
C HIS A 60 15.20 9.13 8.26
N GLY A 61 15.94 9.91 7.45
CA GLY A 61 17.19 9.46 6.83
C GLY A 61 17.03 8.51 5.65
N LEU A 62 15.85 8.44 5.02
CA LEU A 62 15.57 7.59 3.87
C LEU A 62 15.38 8.42 2.59
N ASP A 63 15.92 7.93 1.47
CA ASP A 63 15.62 8.44 0.12
C ASP A 63 14.68 7.46 -0.59
N SER A 64 13.38 7.75 -0.53
CA SER A 64 12.35 6.83 -1.02
C SER A 64 12.11 6.98 -2.52
N ASN A 65 12.04 5.85 -3.22
CA ASN A 65 11.60 5.76 -4.61
C ASN A 65 10.33 4.92 -4.68
N LEU A 66 9.23 5.52 -5.12
CA LEU A 66 7.92 4.85 -5.23
C LEU A 66 7.72 4.32 -6.65
N ILE A 67 7.36 3.03 -6.76
CA ILE A 67 7.19 2.32 -8.02
C ILE A 67 5.77 1.76 -8.10
N TYR A 68 5.00 2.23 -9.07
CA TYR A 68 3.68 1.64 -9.33
C TYR A 68 3.82 0.35 -10.13
N ILE A 69 3.38 -0.77 -9.53
CA ILE A 69 3.32 -2.09 -10.18
C ILE A 69 1.87 -2.57 -10.19
N ARG A 70 1.26 -2.63 -11.37
CA ARG A 70 -0.15 -3.04 -11.52
C ARG A 70 -0.40 -4.45 -11.02
N GLY A 71 -1.26 -4.57 -9.99
CA GLY A 71 -1.70 -5.84 -9.42
C GLY A 71 -0.74 -6.39 -8.36
N GLY A 72 -1.28 -6.69 -7.17
CA GLY A 72 -0.52 -7.12 -6.01
C GLY A 72 0.33 -8.37 -6.24
N SER A 73 -0.16 -9.35 -6.99
CA SER A 73 0.58 -10.58 -7.29
C SER A 73 1.87 -10.32 -8.08
N THR A 74 1.87 -9.32 -9.00
CA THR A 74 3.07 -8.91 -9.75
C THR A 74 4.05 -8.17 -8.85
N ALA A 75 3.55 -7.31 -7.96
CA ALA A 75 4.40 -6.59 -7.02
C ALA A 75 5.08 -7.53 -6.00
N VAL A 76 4.42 -8.62 -5.60
CA VAL A 76 5.03 -9.68 -4.79
C VAL A 76 6.21 -10.32 -5.50
N GLN A 77 6.14 -10.55 -6.81
CA GLN A 77 7.27 -11.11 -7.58
C GLN A 77 8.48 -10.17 -7.56
N ALA A 78 8.27 -8.85 -7.71
CA ALA A 78 9.35 -7.86 -7.60
C ALA A 78 9.99 -7.84 -6.20
N LEU A 79 9.17 -8.02 -5.14
CA LEU A 79 9.67 -8.13 -3.77
C LEU A 79 10.51 -9.41 -3.58
N LEU A 80 10.05 -10.55 -4.12
CA LEU A 80 10.79 -11.83 -4.10
C LEU A 80 12.13 -11.72 -4.83
N ALA A 81 12.14 -11.06 -5.98
CA ALA A 81 13.35 -10.85 -6.77
C ALA A 81 14.34 -9.88 -6.09
N GLY A 82 13.92 -9.15 -5.02
CA GLY A 82 14.76 -8.15 -4.34
C GLY A 82 14.90 -6.84 -5.13
N GLU A 83 14.07 -6.63 -6.13
CA GLU A 83 14.03 -5.38 -6.91
C GLU A 83 13.52 -4.20 -6.10
N ILE A 84 12.73 -4.47 -5.05
CA ILE A 84 12.20 -3.52 -4.08
C ILE A 84 12.47 -4.01 -2.66
N GLN A 85 12.60 -3.08 -1.70
CA GLN A 85 12.77 -3.37 -0.28
C GLN A 85 11.43 -3.51 0.44
N PHE A 86 10.47 -2.65 0.07
CA PHE A 86 9.14 -2.63 0.68
C PHE A 86 8.05 -2.77 -0.38
N GLY A 87 7.01 -3.53 -0.03
CA GLY A 87 5.79 -3.61 -0.81
C GLY A 87 4.61 -3.04 -0.03
N HIS A 88 3.97 -1.97 -0.52
CA HIS A 88 2.67 -1.52 -0.02
C HIS A 88 1.57 -2.32 -0.74
N LEU A 89 1.18 -3.42 -0.16
CA LEU A 89 0.43 -4.51 -0.79
C LEU A 89 -0.78 -4.93 0.06
N SER A 90 -1.64 -5.74 -0.53
CA SER A 90 -2.63 -6.53 0.21
C SER A 90 -1.99 -7.82 0.77
N PRO A 91 -2.44 -8.34 1.92
CA PRO A 91 -1.94 -9.60 2.45
C PRO A 91 -2.32 -10.82 1.59
N ALA A 92 -3.42 -10.79 0.82
CA ALA A 92 -3.87 -11.95 0.03
C ALA A 92 -2.82 -12.49 -0.95
N PRO A 93 -2.16 -11.69 -1.82
CA PRO A 93 -1.08 -12.19 -2.66
C PRO A 93 0.16 -12.61 -1.86
N MET A 94 0.42 -11.98 -0.71
CA MET A 94 1.52 -12.33 0.19
C MET A 94 1.30 -13.71 0.81
N LEU A 95 0.13 -13.97 1.38
CA LEU A 95 -0.24 -15.27 1.94
C LEU A 95 -0.23 -16.36 0.87
N THR A 96 -0.68 -16.04 -0.34
CA THR A 96 -0.61 -16.98 -1.48
C THR A 96 0.84 -17.36 -1.82
N ALA A 97 1.75 -16.40 -1.85
CA ALA A 97 3.17 -16.64 -2.10
C ALA A 97 3.84 -17.38 -0.92
N TRP A 98 3.48 -17.04 0.32
CA TRP A 98 3.95 -17.75 1.51
C TRP A 98 3.56 -19.24 1.46
N ALA A 99 2.32 -19.55 1.06
CA ALA A 99 1.85 -20.92 0.88
C ALA A 99 2.66 -21.70 -0.18
N GLN A 100 3.44 -21.03 -1.00
CA GLN A 100 4.36 -21.58 -2.00
C GLN A 100 5.82 -21.54 -1.54
N GLY A 101 6.08 -21.26 -0.26
CA GLY A 101 7.40 -21.23 0.34
C GLY A 101 8.12 -19.88 0.33
N ALA A 102 7.44 -18.79 -0.05
CA ALA A 102 8.04 -17.46 0.02
C ALA A 102 8.21 -16.97 1.46
N ASP A 103 9.36 -16.39 1.79
CA ASP A 103 9.67 -15.90 3.13
C ASP A 103 9.59 -14.38 3.22
N PHE A 104 8.43 -13.90 3.63
CA PHE A 104 8.13 -12.50 3.88
C PHE A 104 7.71 -12.26 5.32
N VAL A 105 7.79 -10.99 5.73
CA VAL A 105 7.17 -10.50 6.96
C VAL A 105 6.23 -9.35 6.64
N TRP A 106 5.13 -9.29 7.39
CA TRP A 106 4.18 -8.19 7.41
C TRP A 106 4.60 -7.23 8.51
N VAL A 107 5.03 -6.03 8.13
CA VAL A 107 5.62 -5.05 9.06
C VAL A 107 4.56 -4.11 9.64
N GLY A 108 3.48 -3.87 8.91
CA GLY A 108 2.41 -3.02 9.42
C GLY A 108 1.21 -2.94 8.49
N THR A 109 0.04 -2.67 9.06
CA THR A 109 -1.24 -2.49 8.36
C THR A 109 -1.52 -1.01 8.18
N THR A 110 -1.64 -0.55 6.94
CA THR A 110 -1.98 0.85 6.62
C THR A 110 -3.47 1.06 6.43
N THR A 111 -4.21 0.00 6.06
CA THR A 111 -5.65 0.04 5.86
C THR A 111 -6.28 -1.26 6.38
N HIS A 112 -7.20 -1.14 7.34
CA HIS A 112 -7.81 -2.28 8.06
C HIS A 112 -9.21 -2.67 7.57
N GLN A 113 -9.71 -2.06 6.47
CA GLN A 113 -10.96 -2.43 5.81
C GLN A 113 -10.75 -2.61 4.33
N MET A 114 -11.40 -3.62 3.75
CA MET A 114 -11.37 -3.89 2.33
C MET A 114 -12.36 -2.98 1.59
N VAL A 115 -11.92 -1.75 1.26
CA VAL A 115 -12.75 -0.69 0.66
C VAL A 115 -12.97 -0.99 -0.83
N PHE A 116 -13.73 -2.06 -1.10
CA PHE A 116 -14.16 -2.44 -2.44
C PHE A 116 -15.68 -2.47 -2.56
N THR A 117 -16.17 -2.13 -3.76
CA THR A 117 -17.56 -2.31 -4.16
C THR A 117 -17.59 -3.20 -5.41
N LEU A 118 -18.43 -4.21 -5.41
CA LEU A 118 -18.81 -4.93 -6.62
C LEU A 118 -19.88 -4.10 -7.34
N LEU A 119 -19.48 -3.55 -8.50
CA LEU A 119 -20.36 -2.78 -9.36
C LEU A 119 -20.66 -3.59 -10.62
N VAL A 120 -21.91 -3.52 -11.09
CA VAL A 120 -22.41 -4.31 -12.22
C VAL A 120 -23.23 -3.46 -13.17
N GLU A 121 -23.45 -3.94 -14.38
CA GLU A 121 -24.37 -3.34 -15.34
C GLU A 121 -25.79 -3.19 -14.73
N PRO A 122 -26.57 -2.18 -15.09
CA PRO A 122 -27.86 -1.88 -14.46
C PRO A 122 -28.87 -3.02 -14.53
N ALA A 123 -28.76 -3.90 -15.53
CA ALA A 123 -29.63 -5.04 -15.73
C ALA A 123 -29.50 -6.10 -14.63
N ILE A 124 -28.34 -6.17 -13.96
CA ILE A 124 -28.10 -7.10 -12.84
C ILE A 124 -28.61 -6.44 -11.56
N THR A 125 -29.62 -7.03 -10.94
CA THR A 125 -30.30 -6.48 -9.77
C THR A 125 -30.09 -7.31 -8.50
N LYS A 126 -29.72 -8.59 -8.67
CA LYS A 126 -29.52 -9.56 -7.58
C LYS A 126 -28.20 -10.30 -7.76
N GLY A 127 -27.58 -10.71 -6.65
CA GLY A 127 -26.31 -11.43 -6.65
C GLY A 127 -26.37 -12.76 -7.41
N THR A 128 -27.51 -13.48 -7.39
CA THR A 128 -27.70 -14.74 -8.11
C THR A 128 -27.66 -14.61 -9.65
N GLU A 129 -27.91 -13.40 -10.17
CA GLU A 129 -27.84 -13.09 -11.62
C GLU A 129 -26.40 -12.98 -12.14
N LEU A 130 -25.41 -13.02 -11.23
CA LEU A 130 -23.97 -13.08 -11.60
C LEU A 130 -23.59 -14.42 -12.25
N LYS A 131 -24.41 -15.48 -12.11
CA LYS A 131 -24.10 -16.78 -12.67
C LYS A 131 -23.91 -16.69 -14.20
N GLY A 132 -22.77 -17.18 -14.67
CA GLY A 132 -22.37 -17.10 -16.09
C GLY A 132 -21.83 -15.74 -16.54
N LYS A 133 -21.78 -14.73 -15.67
CA LYS A 133 -21.31 -13.37 -16.01
C LYS A 133 -19.79 -13.26 -15.92
N LYS A 134 -19.26 -12.24 -16.64
CA LYS A 134 -17.84 -11.87 -16.62
C LYS A 134 -17.61 -10.76 -15.61
N ILE A 135 -16.71 -10.97 -14.66
CA ILE A 135 -16.39 -10.01 -13.60
C ILE A 135 -14.91 -9.60 -13.69
N GLY A 136 -14.66 -8.29 -13.79
CA GLY A 136 -13.32 -7.73 -13.86
C GLY A 136 -12.61 -7.76 -12.51
N ILE A 137 -11.38 -8.24 -12.50
CA ILE A 137 -10.43 -8.20 -11.38
C ILE A 137 -9.08 -7.64 -11.85
N THR A 138 -8.20 -7.25 -10.93
CA THR A 138 -6.86 -6.82 -11.33
C THR A 138 -6.01 -8.01 -11.76
N ARG A 139 -5.90 -9.04 -10.91
CA ARG A 139 -5.19 -10.30 -11.20
C ARG A 139 -5.74 -11.42 -10.32
N LEU A 140 -5.57 -12.65 -10.75
CA LEU A 140 -5.85 -13.82 -9.92
C LEU A 140 -4.91 -13.84 -8.70
N GLY A 141 -5.44 -14.19 -7.53
CA GLY A 141 -4.72 -14.18 -6.26
C GLY A 141 -4.44 -12.78 -5.69
N SER A 142 -5.02 -11.71 -6.25
CA SER A 142 -4.94 -10.35 -5.70
C SER A 142 -6.06 -10.04 -4.71
N ALA A 143 -6.00 -8.85 -4.08
CA ALA A 143 -7.10 -8.38 -3.22
C ALA A 143 -8.44 -8.29 -3.96
N SER A 144 -8.44 -7.92 -5.24
CA SER A 144 -9.67 -7.83 -6.04
C SER A 144 -10.27 -9.20 -6.35
N ASP A 145 -9.45 -10.24 -6.55
CA ASP A 145 -9.90 -11.63 -6.68
C ASP A 145 -10.56 -12.08 -5.35
N LEU A 146 -9.89 -11.85 -4.22
CA LEU A 146 -10.44 -12.14 -2.91
C LEU A 146 -11.79 -11.43 -2.68
N ALA A 147 -11.88 -10.15 -3.02
CA ALA A 147 -13.11 -9.36 -2.86
C ALA A 147 -14.27 -9.91 -3.70
N VAL A 148 -14.02 -10.35 -4.95
CA VAL A 148 -15.06 -11.01 -5.78
C VAL A 148 -15.52 -12.30 -5.14
N ARG A 149 -14.58 -13.15 -4.65
CA ARG A 149 -14.94 -14.41 -3.96
C ARG A 149 -15.78 -14.15 -2.71
N THR A 150 -15.35 -13.19 -1.88
CA THR A 150 -16.11 -12.75 -0.69
C THR A 150 -17.52 -12.28 -1.07
N ALA A 151 -17.67 -11.54 -2.18
CA ALA A 151 -18.98 -11.10 -2.64
C ALA A 151 -19.84 -12.27 -3.15
N LEU A 152 -19.26 -13.22 -3.89
CA LEU A 152 -19.96 -14.39 -4.38
C LEU A 152 -20.49 -15.26 -3.24
N ASP A 153 -19.69 -15.48 -2.21
CA ASP A 153 -20.08 -16.25 -1.02
C ASP A 153 -21.35 -15.67 -0.35
N GLN A 154 -21.47 -14.31 -0.31
CA GLN A 154 -22.65 -13.64 0.24
C GLN A 154 -23.92 -13.91 -0.58
N PHE A 155 -23.78 -14.28 -1.85
CA PHE A 155 -24.88 -14.59 -2.75
C PHE A 155 -25.12 -16.10 -2.91
N GLY A 156 -24.40 -16.94 -2.16
CA GLY A 156 -24.46 -18.39 -2.27
C GLY A 156 -23.85 -18.92 -3.57
N LEU A 157 -22.95 -18.13 -4.18
CA LEU A 157 -22.24 -18.48 -5.41
C LEU A 157 -20.75 -18.78 -5.08
N ASN A 158 -20.08 -19.42 -6.01
CA ASN A 158 -18.66 -19.68 -5.93
C ASN A 158 -17.92 -19.19 -7.19
N ALA A 159 -16.59 -19.23 -7.18
CA ALA A 159 -15.77 -18.73 -8.27
C ALA A 159 -16.01 -19.41 -9.64
N LYS A 160 -16.58 -20.64 -9.64
CA LYS A 160 -16.89 -21.38 -10.89
C LYS A 160 -18.20 -20.91 -11.54
N ASP A 161 -19.05 -20.19 -10.77
CA ASP A 161 -20.31 -19.66 -11.29
C ASP A 161 -20.12 -18.38 -12.12
N VAL A 162 -18.94 -17.76 -12.11
CA VAL A 162 -18.60 -16.56 -12.88
C VAL A 162 -17.31 -16.74 -13.67
N THR A 163 -17.07 -15.88 -14.66
CA THR A 163 -15.78 -15.81 -15.35
C THR A 163 -15.02 -14.59 -14.87
N MET A 164 -13.96 -14.78 -14.07
CA MET A 164 -13.10 -13.67 -13.63
C MET A 164 -12.10 -13.30 -14.73
N ILE A 165 -12.09 -12.02 -15.14
CA ILE A 165 -11.22 -11.48 -16.18
C ILE A 165 -10.14 -10.60 -15.53
N ALA A 166 -8.88 -11.00 -15.67
CA ALA A 166 -7.72 -10.25 -15.17
C ALA A 166 -7.39 -9.07 -16.11
N LEU A 167 -7.56 -7.83 -15.64
CA LEU A 167 -7.46 -6.60 -16.43
C LEU A 167 -6.27 -5.70 -16.03
N GLY A 168 -5.51 -6.10 -15.01
CA GLY A 168 -4.26 -5.45 -14.61
C GLY A 168 -4.43 -4.41 -13.50
N GLY A 169 -5.36 -3.46 -13.60
CA GLY A 169 -5.57 -2.40 -12.63
C GLY A 169 -7.04 -2.02 -12.46
N ILE A 170 -7.35 -1.22 -11.44
CA ILE A 170 -8.72 -0.77 -11.13
C ILE A 170 -9.28 0.15 -12.24
N PRO A 171 -8.52 1.13 -12.80
CA PRO A 171 -9.00 1.92 -13.93
C PRO A 171 -9.30 1.09 -15.18
N GLU A 172 -8.50 0.07 -15.45
CA GLU A 172 -8.67 -0.85 -16.57
C GLU A 172 -9.94 -1.71 -16.43
N ILE A 173 -10.34 -2.05 -15.20
CA ILE A 173 -11.61 -2.72 -14.92
C ILE A 173 -12.78 -1.82 -15.35
N LEU A 174 -12.77 -0.55 -14.91
CA LEU A 174 -13.83 0.39 -15.31
C LEU A 174 -13.86 0.61 -16.83
N ALA A 175 -12.69 0.70 -17.48
CA ALA A 175 -12.62 0.83 -18.93
C ALA A 175 -13.24 -0.40 -19.65
N ALA A 176 -12.96 -1.61 -19.17
CA ALA A 176 -13.54 -2.85 -19.71
C ALA A 176 -15.07 -2.95 -19.46
N MET A 177 -15.55 -2.49 -18.30
CA MET A 177 -16.98 -2.36 -18.03
C MET A 177 -17.65 -1.43 -19.04
N ARG A 178 -17.08 -0.23 -19.25
CA ARG A 178 -17.60 0.74 -20.23
C ARG A 178 -17.58 0.25 -21.67
N ALA A 179 -16.62 -0.60 -22.01
CA ALA A 179 -16.56 -1.25 -23.33
C ALA A 179 -17.50 -2.47 -23.46
N GLY A 180 -18.23 -2.85 -22.41
CA GLY A 180 -19.08 -4.05 -22.38
C GLY A 180 -18.30 -5.38 -22.42
N ALA A 181 -16.99 -5.35 -22.17
CA ALA A 181 -16.14 -6.55 -22.17
C ALA A 181 -16.37 -7.42 -20.92
N VAL A 182 -16.85 -6.82 -19.83
CA VAL A 182 -17.25 -7.47 -18.57
C VAL A 182 -18.59 -6.90 -18.09
N ASN A 183 -19.40 -7.73 -17.40
CA ASN A 183 -20.72 -7.35 -16.89
C ASN A 183 -20.65 -6.60 -15.55
N GLY A 184 -19.49 -6.65 -14.89
CA GLY A 184 -19.24 -5.96 -13.65
C GLY A 184 -17.78 -6.04 -13.25
N GLY A 185 -17.43 -5.40 -12.14
CA GLY A 185 -16.06 -5.41 -11.63
C GLY A 185 -15.97 -5.00 -10.18
N ILE A 186 -14.89 -5.38 -9.54
CA ILE A 186 -14.57 -4.96 -8.18
C ILE A 186 -13.74 -3.68 -8.24
N LEU A 187 -14.27 -2.59 -7.71
CA LEU A 187 -13.66 -1.27 -7.78
C LEU A 187 -13.51 -0.65 -6.40
N SER A 188 -12.45 0.13 -6.21
CA SER A 188 -12.23 0.97 -5.03
C SER A 188 -12.35 2.45 -5.38
N PRO A 189 -12.61 3.34 -4.41
CA PRO A 189 -12.58 4.78 -4.64
C PRO A 189 -11.18 5.28 -5.10
N PRO A 190 -11.13 6.26 -5.97
CA PRO A 190 -12.26 7.03 -6.53
C PRO A 190 -12.96 6.37 -7.71
N THR A 191 -12.43 5.28 -8.27
CA THR A 191 -12.95 4.64 -9.49
C THR A 191 -14.35 4.05 -9.31
N SER A 192 -14.67 3.53 -8.10
CA SER A 192 -16.02 3.05 -7.78
C SER A 192 -17.07 4.17 -7.80
N THR A 193 -16.70 5.38 -7.37
CA THR A 193 -17.55 6.57 -7.44
C THR A 193 -17.80 6.94 -8.90
N ALA A 194 -16.75 7.02 -9.72
CA ALA A 194 -16.88 7.30 -11.15
C ALA A 194 -17.76 6.25 -11.87
N ALA A 195 -17.66 4.98 -11.51
CA ALA A 195 -18.50 3.94 -12.10
C ALA A 195 -19.99 4.14 -11.79
N ARG A 196 -20.35 4.59 -10.59
CA ARG A 196 -21.74 4.94 -10.24
C ARG A 196 -22.25 6.10 -11.09
N ASP A 197 -21.41 7.10 -11.36
CA ASP A 197 -21.76 8.23 -12.23
C ASP A 197 -22.00 7.79 -13.69
N PHE A 198 -21.37 6.72 -14.14
CA PHE A 198 -21.64 6.07 -15.43
C PHE A 198 -22.86 5.13 -15.41
N GLY A 199 -23.61 5.08 -14.30
CA GLY A 199 -24.84 4.31 -14.17
C GLY A 199 -24.65 2.84 -13.73
N TYR A 200 -23.41 2.42 -13.38
CA TYR A 200 -23.22 1.07 -12.82
C TYR A 200 -23.82 0.99 -11.42
N ARG A 201 -24.47 -0.16 -11.16
CA ARG A 201 -25.14 -0.42 -9.89
C ARG A 201 -24.19 -1.03 -8.87
N PRO A 202 -24.10 -0.49 -7.63
CA PRO A 202 -23.45 -1.21 -6.54
C PRO A 202 -24.31 -2.41 -6.14
N LEU A 203 -23.75 -3.60 -6.24
CA LEU A 203 -24.41 -4.84 -5.85
C LEU A 203 -24.04 -5.25 -4.42
N LEU A 204 -22.78 -5.00 -4.04
CA LEU A 204 -22.28 -5.21 -2.69
C LEU A 204 -21.12 -4.24 -2.40
N HIS A 205 -21.18 -3.57 -1.25
CA HIS A 205 -20.06 -2.86 -0.68
C HIS A 205 -19.42 -3.72 0.40
N ILE A 206 -18.17 -4.16 0.21
CA ILE A 206 -17.52 -5.13 1.09
C ILE A 206 -17.46 -4.68 2.56
N PRO A 207 -17.18 -3.40 2.89
CA PRO A 207 -17.22 -2.92 4.27
C PRO A 207 -18.55 -3.14 4.98
N ASP A 208 -19.68 -3.16 4.27
CA ASP A 208 -21.01 -3.35 4.86
C ASP A 208 -21.20 -4.77 5.43
N LEU A 209 -20.29 -5.71 5.12
CA LEU A 209 -20.27 -7.04 5.73
C LEU A 209 -19.85 -7.03 7.20
N GLY A 210 -19.33 -5.89 7.70
CA GLY A 210 -18.92 -5.73 9.09
C GLY A 210 -17.73 -6.61 9.50
N LYS A 211 -17.03 -7.23 8.52
CA LYS A 211 -15.86 -8.05 8.78
C LYS A 211 -14.60 -7.18 8.79
N GLU A 212 -13.78 -7.38 9.80
CA GLU A 212 -12.44 -6.79 9.82
C GLU A 212 -11.55 -7.54 8.82
N PHE A 213 -10.93 -6.78 7.90
CA PHE A 213 -9.97 -7.31 6.94
C PHE A 213 -8.75 -6.41 6.91
N THR A 214 -7.56 -6.97 7.06
CA THR A 214 -6.36 -6.24 6.66
C THR A 214 -6.38 -6.08 5.14
N PHE A 215 -6.55 -4.83 4.67
CA PHE A 215 -6.68 -4.57 3.23
C PHE A 215 -5.35 -4.27 2.58
N SER A 216 -4.55 -3.39 3.18
CA SER A 216 -3.21 -3.08 2.71
C SER A 216 -2.27 -2.75 3.84
N GLY A 217 -0.99 -2.94 3.60
CA GLY A 217 0.08 -2.62 4.53
C GLY A 217 1.43 -2.88 3.91
N ILE A 218 2.43 -2.92 4.77
CA ILE A 218 3.82 -2.99 4.39
C ILE A 218 4.34 -4.41 4.59
N ALA A 219 4.96 -4.92 3.55
CA ALA A 219 5.68 -6.20 3.56
C ALA A 219 7.12 -6.01 3.12
N ALA A 220 8.01 -6.83 3.66
CA ALA A 220 9.41 -6.90 3.30
C ALA A 220 9.90 -8.35 3.34
N LYS A 221 11.06 -8.65 2.73
CA LYS A 221 11.70 -9.96 2.89
C LYS A 221 12.21 -10.10 4.33
N ARG A 222 12.06 -11.26 4.95
CA ARG A 222 12.56 -11.52 6.30
C ARG A 222 14.06 -11.25 6.42
N SER A 223 14.85 -11.69 5.45
CA SER A 223 16.28 -11.45 5.43
C SER A 223 16.64 -9.95 5.43
N PHE A 224 15.85 -9.12 4.75
CA PHE A 224 16.05 -7.67 4.77
C PHE A 224 15.69 -7.07 6.15
N VAL A 225 14.58 -7.47 6.75
CA VAL A 225 14.17 -6.99 8.09
C VAL A 225 15.22 -7.35 9.13
N GLN A 226 15.74 -8.57 9.10
CA GLN A 226 16.77 -9.03 10.04
C GLN A 226 18.13 -8.32 9.84
N SER A 227 18.53 -8.06 8.59
CA SER A 227 19.82 -7.44 8.29
C SER A 227 19.81 -5.91 8.37
N GLN A 228 18.64 -5.27 8.24
CA GLN A 228 18.48 -3.81 8.18
C GLN A 228 17.35 -3.30 9.09
N PRO A 229 17.29 -3.67 10.37
CA PRO A 229 16.16 -3.33 11.25
C PRO A 229 15.99 -1.82 11.43
N GLU A 230 17.08 -1.04 11.40
CA GLU A 230 17.02 0.42 11.53
C GLU A 230 16.34 1.08 10.32
N ILE A 231 16.57 0.53 9.11
CA ILE A 231 15.87 1.02 7.90
C ILE A 231 14.38 0.73 8.01
N VAL A 232 14.00 -0.45 8.52
CA VAL A 232 12.59 -0.83 8.71
C VAL A 232 11.93 0.10 9.74
N ARG A 233 12.57 0.36 10.88
CA ARG A 233 12.05 1.31 11.90
C ARG A 233 11.89 2.72 11.34
N ALA A 234 12.91 3.24 10.64
CA ALA A 234 12.86 4.56 10.00
C ALA A 234 11.72 4.64 8.96
N TYR A 235 11.52 3.57 8.18
CA TYR A 235 10.45 3.48 7.21
C TYR A 235 9.06 3.52 7.87
N MET A 236 8.84 2.73 8.92
CA MET A 236 7.56 2.69 9.64
C MET A 236 7.30 3.98 10.41
N ALA A 237 8.32 4.61 11.01
CA ALA A 237 8.20 5.93 11.63
C ALA A 237 7.78 7.00 10.60
N SER A 238 8.37 6.98 9.40
CA SER A 238 7.99 7.88 8.31
C SER A 238 6.52 7.72 7.92
N LEU A 239 6.05 6.47 7.78
CA LEU A 239 4.64 6.18 7.46
C LEU A 239 3.69 6.60 8.57
N THR A 240 4.10 6.48 9.84
CA THR A 240 3.32 6.93 10.99
C THR A 240 3.11 8.44 10.95
N ASP A 241 4.19 9.21 10.69
CA ASP A 241 4.11 10.67 10.52
C ASP A 241 3.15 11.04 9.37
N GLY A 242 3.30 10.40 8.21
CA GLY A 242 2.46 10.67 7.05
C GLY A 242 0.99 10.26 7.25
N ALA A 243 0.74 9.13 7.89
CA ALA A 243 -0.62 8.67 8.18
C ALA A 243 -1.34 9.62 9.14
N LYS A 244 -0.64 10.14 10.15
CA LYS A 244 -1.18 11.14 11.07
C LYS A 244 -1.64 12.39 10.31
N ILE A 245 -0.77 12.97 9.48
CA ILE A 245 -1.12 14.18 8.69
C ILE A 245 -2.24 13.89 7.71
N TYR A 246 -2.24 12.73 7.04
CA TYR A 246 -3.29 12.36 6.10
C TYR A 246 -4.68 12.31 6.77
N LYS A 247 -4.76 11.91 8.05
CA LYS A 247 -6.01 11.89 8.83
C LYS A 247 -6.38 13.25 9.42
N GLU A 248 -5.42 14.04 9.87
CA GLU A 248 -5.66 15.30 10.58
C GLU A 248 -5.81 16.51 9.64
N ASP A 249 -5.22 16.45 8.43
CA ASP A 249 -5.27 17.52 7.43
C ASP A 249 -5.85 17.03 6.08
N ASN A 250 -7.15 17.19 5.91
CA ASN A 250 -7.82 16.80 4.67
C ASN A 250 -7.34 17.62 3.44
N ARG A 251 -6.82 18.85 3.63
CA ARG A 251 -6.27 19.65 2.51
C ARG A 251 -4.98 19.02 2.00
N ALA A 252 -4.09 18.62 2.90
CA ALA A 252 -2.87 17.89 2.54
C ALA A 252 -3.22 16.56 1.85
N ALA A 253 -4.16 15.79 2.40
CA ALA A 253 -4.62 14.54 1.82
C ALA A 253 -5.18 14.74 0.40
N LEU A 254 -6.11 15.69 0.20
CA LEU A 254 -6.72 15.96 -1.11
C LEU A 254 -5.69 16.50 -2.12
N ARG A 255 -4.74 17.35 -1.69
CA ARG A 255 -3.63 17.80 -2.54
C ARG A 255 -2.85 16.63 -3.12
N ILE A 256 -2.54 15.64 -2.29
CA ILE A 256 -1.83 14.43 -2.72
C ILE A 256 -2.70 13.56 -3.63
N LEU A 257 -3.95 13.34 -3.28
CA LEU A 257 -4.85 12.55 -4.13
C LEU A 257 -5.02 13.17 -5.53
N ARG A 258 -5.15 14.51 -5.64
CA ARG A 258 -5.18 15.20 -6.94
C ARG A 258 -3.92 14.97 -7.78
N LYS A 259 -2.75 14.91 -7.14
CA LYS A 259 -1.48 14.68 -7.84
C LYS A 259 -1.41 13.29 -8.47
N TYR A 260 -1.89 12.27 -7.78
CA TYR A 260 -1.72 10.87 -8.19
C TYR A 260 -2.95 10.28 -8.87
N LEU A 261 -4.14 10.79 -8.58
CA LEU A 261 -5.40 10.28 -9.10
C LEU A 261 -6.05 11.30 -10.03
N ARG A 262 -6.32 10.88 -11.27
CA ARG A 262 -6.99 11.72 -12.28
C ARG A 262 -8.51 11.65 -12.09
N ALA A 263 -9.05 12.41 -11.13
CA ALA A 263 -10.46 12.46 -10.84
C ALA A 263 -10.86 13.90 -10.41
N ASP A 264 -12.13 14.22 -10.53
CA ASP A 264 -12.66 15.51 -10.05
C ASP A 264 -12.68 15.58 -8.51
N ASP A 265 -12.77 16.80 -7.97
CA ASP A 265 -12.69 17.04 -6.53
C ASP A 265 -13.77 16.31 -5.73
N ARG A 266 -15.01 16.22 -6.23
CA ARG A 266 -16.11 15.49 -5.58
C ARG A 266 -15.77 14.01 -5.44
N THR A 267 -15.24 13.43 -6.49
CA THR A 267 -14.84 12.03 -6.54
C THR A 267 -13.65 11.75 -5.61
N LEU A 268 -12.67 12.67 -5.55
CA LEU A 268 -11.53 12.55 -4.64
C LEU A 268 -11.94 12.70 -3.18
N GLU A 269 -12.83 13.67 -2.85
CA GLU A 269 -13.35 13.83 -1.49
C GLU A 269 -14.16 12.62 -1.02
N SER A 270 -14.97 12.04 -1.90
CA SER A 270 -15.69 10.80 -1.61
C SER A 270 -14.73 9.67 -1.29
N GLY A 271 -13.68 9.50 -2.11
CA GLY A 271 -12.65 8.50 -1.89
C GLY A 271 -11.88 8.73 -0.58
N TYR A 272 -11.51 9.97 -0.29
CA TYR A 272 -10.84 10.32 0.96
C TYR A 272 -11.70 9.95 2.18
N LYS A 273 -12.96 10.37 2.22
CA LYS A 273 -13.89 10.12 3.34
C LYS A 273 -14.12 8.61 3.59
N GLU A 274 -14.15 7.82 2.53
CA GLU A 274 -14.34 6.38 2.63
C GLU A 274 -13.09 5.69 3.19
N TYR A 275 -11.89 6.11 2.75
CA TYR A 275 -10.63 5.55 3.24
C TYR A 275 -10.17 6.11 4.59
N ASP A 276 -10.53 7.34 4.96
CA ASP A 276 -10.15 7.94 6.24
C ASP A 276 -10.53 7.05 7.43
N LYS A 277 -11.72 6.44 7.38
CA LYS A 277 -12.21 5.49 8.40
C LYS A 277 -11.42 4.18 8.40
N ALA A 278 -10.85 3.80 7.27
CA ALA A 278 -10.16 2.53 7.08
C ALA A 278 -8.63 2.63 7.30
N ILE A 279 -8.06 3.84 7.35
CA ILE A 279 -6.63 4.06 7.54
C ILE A 279 -6.23 3.82 8.99
N SER A 280 -5.20 2.99 9.17
CA SER A 280 -4.56 2.72 10.45
C SER A 280 -3.53 3.80 10.79
N SER A 281 -3.62 4.38 11.98
CA SER A 281 -2.63 5.35 12.47
C SER A 281 -2.49 5.19 14.00
N PRO A 282 -1.38 4.68 14.50
CA PRO A 282 -0.20 4.13 13.78
C PRO A 282 -0.52 2.80 13.05
N PRO A 283 0.31 2.43 12.04
CA PRO A 283 0.07 1.25 11.20
C PRO A 283 0.58 -0.06 11.84
N TYR A 284 0.03 -0.47 12.97
CA TYR A 284 0.34 -1.76 13.59
C TYR A 284 -0.11 -2.95 12.72
N PRO A 285 0.49 -4.15 12.87
CA PRO A 285 0.23 -5.29 11.99
C PRO A 285 -1.23 -5.74 11.84
N GLY A 286 -2.07 -5.64 12.88
CA GLY A 286 -3.52 -5.95 12.78
C GLY A 286 -3.81 -7.45 12.58
N LEU A 287 -3.49 -8.29 13.58
CA LEU A 287 -3.56 -9.75 13.47
C LEU A 287 -4.96 -10.28 13.14
N ALA A 288 -6.03 -9.72 13.72
CA ALA A 288 -7.40 -10.17 13.47
C ALA A 288 -7.80 -10.02 11.99
N GLY A 289 -7.44 -8.90 11.37
CA GLY A 289 -7.70 -8.68 9.95
C GLY A 289 -6.87 -9.57 9.03
N LEU A 290 -5.64 -9.94 9.42
CA LEU A 290 -4.81 -10.91 8.69
C LEU A 290 -5.41 -12.31 8.79
N GLU A 291 -5.93 -12.69 9.96
CA GLU A 291 -6.61 -13.96 10.18
C GLU A 291 -7.84 -14.09 9.27
N ALA A 292 -8.67 -13.05 9.20
CA ALA A 292 -9.84 -13.04 8.33
C ALA A 292 -9.47 -13.20 6.84
N VAL A 293 -8.36 -12.59 6.40
CA VAL A 293 -7.84 -12.80 5.04
C VAL A 293 -7.37 -14.25 4.86
N ARG A 294 -6.66 -14.83 5.82
CA ARG A 294 -6.23 -16.23 5.79
C ARG A 294 -7.41 -17.16 5.63
N GLU A 295 -8.43 -17.03 6.49
CA GLU A 295 -9.64 -17.85 6.47
C GLU A 295 -10.34 -17.80 5.10
N SER A 296 -10.48 -16.62 4.53
CA SER A 296 -11.09 -16.44 3.20
C SER A 296 -10.32 -17.09 2.06
N LEU A 297 -9.07 -17.51 2.30
CA LEU A 297 -8.22 -18.19 1.31
C LEU A 297 -8.15 -19.71 1.52
N LEU A 298 -8.63 -20.26 2.64
CA LEU A 298 -8.44 -21.67 2.99
C LEU A 298 -8.99 -22.65 1.96
N ASP A 299 -10.15 -22.37 1.35
CA ASP A 299 -10.74 -23.24 0.34
C ASP A 299 -9.85 -23.36 -0.90
N SER A 300 -9.19 -22.27 -1.28
CA SER A 300 -8.30 -22.23 -2.44
C SER A 300 -6.83 -22.53 -2.09
N ARG A 301 -6.47 -22.46 -0.82
CA ARG A 301 -5.10 -22.61 -0.30
C ARG A 301 -5.11 -23.33 1.06
N PRO A 302 -5.44 -24.63 1.14
CA PRO A 302 -5.58 -25.36 2.42
C PRO A 302 -4.31 -25.36 3.27
N GLN A 303 -3.13 -25.26 2.65
CA GLN A 303 -1.84 -25.20 3.34
C GLN A 303 -1.70 -23.97 4.27
N LEU A 304 -2.52 -22.94 4.07
CA LEU A 304 -2.55 -21.76 4.95
C LEU A 304 -3.08 -22.09 6.36
N LYS A 305 -3.72 -23.26 6.58
CA LYS A 305 -4.08 -23.73 7.94
C LYS A 305 -2.86 -23.82 8.85
N ASN A 306 -1.68 -24.10 8.30
CA ASN A 306 -0.43 -24.27 9.04
C ASN A 306 0.34 -22.95 9.22
N LEU A 307 -0.20 -21.82 8.75
CA LEU A 307 0.43 -20.52 8.93
C LEU A 307 0.29 -20.06 10.40
N HIS A 308 1.42 -19.86 11.04
CA HIS A 308 1.49 -19.20 12.35
C HIS A 308 1.90 -17.75 12.13
N PHE A 309 1.02 -16.80 12.49
CA PHE A 309 1.29 -15.36 12.25
C PHE A 309 2.53 -14.84 12.97
N LYS A 310 3.01 -15.48 14.05
CA LYS A 310 4.34 -15.20 14.64
C LYS A 310 5.51 -15.29 13.63
N ASN A 311 5.32 -16.10 12.58
CA ASN A 311 6.33 -16.24 11.52
C ASN A 311 6.04 -15.32 10.31
N PHE A 312 4.88 -14.68 10.27
CA PHE A 312 4.46 -13.82 9.16
C PHE A 312 4.47 -12.33 9.52
N VAL A 313 4.37 -12.01 10.80
CA VAL A 313 4.34 -10.64 11.32
C VAL A 313 5.65 -10.33 12.02
N ASP A 314 6.14 -9.11 11.84
CA ASP A 314 7.24 -8.52 12.59
C ASP A 314 6.68 -7.27 13.29
N ASP A 315 6.72 -7.25 14.63
CA ASP A 315 6.15 -6.22 15.52
C ASP A 315 7.19 -5.55 16.43
#